data_42ee1c786b0151915f85258978b9e1cd
#
_entry.id   42ee1c786b0151915f85258978b9e1cd
#
_cell.length_a   1.000
_cell.length_b   1.000
_cell.length_c   1.000
_cell.angle_alpha   90.00
_cell.angle_beta   90.00
_cell.angle_gamma   90.00
#
_symmetry.space_group_name_H-M   'P 1'
#
loop_
_entity.id
_entity.type
_entity.pdbx_description
1 polymer ?
#
loop_
_entity_poly.entity_id
_entity_poly.type
_entity_poly.pdbx_seq_one_letter_code
_entity_poly.pdbx_strand_id
1 'polypeptide(L)'
;MSDRTTVMYYYDGTYNGFLSCVFESFAEKETPAAILPVDEADQTCLFGAKYIETDLRRAERVRVSIPKKMGMEAQDLLERAFFTCMPEKELRMLEFMRLGYKVGRGVCGRLTEPAVDKITKAVQFLEREAHLYLGFLRFAEYGDVLIAQIEPKNSVLPIIAPHFINRFSGEDFMIFDRTHKLALLSVSYTHL
;
A
#
# COMPACT_ATOMS: atom_id res chain seq x y z
N MET A 1 14.26 -14.70 20.80
CA MET A 1 13.73 -15.56 19.70
C MET A 1 12.28 -15.18 19.52
N SER A 2 11.90 -14.64 18.37
CA SER A 2 10.50 -14.29 18.09
C SER A 2 9.78 -15.62 17.77
N ASP A 3 8.80 -16.00 18.59
CA ASP A 3 7.89 -17.10 18.25
C ASP A 3 7.15 -16.71 16.98
N ARG A 4 7.66 -17.15 15.84
CA ARG A 4 6.92 -17.13 14.58
C ARG A 4 5.87 -18.21 14.72
N THR A 5 4.61 -17.78 14.85
CA THR A 5 3.49 -18.71 14.79
C THR A 5 3.41 -19.24 13.35
N THR A 6 2.98 -20.47 13.20
CA THR A 6 2.74 -21.10 11.89
C THR A 6 1.41 -20.64 11.26
N VAL A 7 0.84 -19.52 11.70
CA VAL A 7 -0.45 -18.99 11.25
C VAL A 7 -0.23 -18.01 10.11
N MET A 8 -0.99 -18.17 9.04
CA MET A 8 -1.06 -17.22 7.93
C MET A 8 -2.33 -16.36 8.07
N TYR A 9 -2.21 -15.07 7.87
CA TYR A 9 -3.34 -14.14 7.85
C TYR A 9 -3.78 -13.91 6.41
N TYR A 10 -5.09 -13.99 6.18
CA TYR A 10 -5.73 -13.59 4.93
C TYR A 10 -6.65 -12.41 5.17
N TYR A 11 -6.67 -11.47 4.24
CA TYR A 11 -7.44 -10.24 4.35
C TYR A 11 -7.97 -9.78 2.98
N ASP A 12 -8.80 -8.75 2.93
CA ASP A 12 -9.50 -8.27 1.72
C ASP A 12 -8.62 -7.48 0.72
N GLY A 13 -7.31 -7.41 0.93
CA GLY A 13 -6.39 -6.64 0.08
C GLY A 13 -6.43 -5.12 0.28
N THR A 14 -7.29 -4.59 1.16
CA THR A 14 -7.38 -3.15 1.43
C THR A 14 -6.37 -2.72 2.50
N TYR A 15 -5.99 -1.42 2.49
CA TYR A 15 -5.13 -0.89 3.56
C TYR A 15 -5.78 -0.99 4.95
N ASN A 16 -7.11 -0.81 5.04
CA ASN A 16 -7.84 -1.00 6.30
C ASN A 16 -7.82 -2.47 6.76
N GLY A 17 -7.94 -3.41 5.83
CA GLY A 17 -7.79 -4.83 6.12
C GLY A 17 -6.39 -5.17 6.64
N PHE A 18 -5.35 -4.65 6.01
CA PHE A 18 -3.98 -4.78 6.52
C PHE A 18 -3.82 -4.19 7.93
N LEU A 19 -4.35 -3.00 8.21
CA LEU A 19 -4.32 -2.42 9.56
C LEU A 19 -5.10 -3.25 10.57
N SER A 20 -6.17 -3.94 10.16
CA SER A 20 -6.89 -4.90 11.00
C SER A 20 -6.03 -6.12 11.31
N CYS A 21 -5.25 -6.64 10.35
CA CYS A 21 -4.25 -7.68 10.58
C CYS A 21 -3.17 -7.23 11.57
N VAL A 22 -2.70 -6.00 11.45
CA VAL A 22 -1.75 -5.42 12.40
C VAL A 22 -2.35 -5.40 13.80
N PHE A 23 -3.59 -4.90 13.96
CA PHE A 23 -4.27 -4.88 15.25
C PHE A 23 -4.35 -6.28 15.87
N GLU A 24 -4.80 -7.26 15.10
CA GLU A 24 -4.94 -8.65 15.54
C GLU A 24 -3.60 -9.25 15.99
N SER A 25 -2.54 -9.05 15.19
CA SER A 25 -1.19 -9.48 15.49
C SER A 25 -0.65 -8.94 16.84
N PHE A 26 -1.03 -7.71 17.21
CA PHE A 26 -0.66 -7.14 18.52
C PHE A 26 -1.58 -7.61 19.64
N ALA A 27 -2.88 -7.81 19.39
CA ALA A 27 -3.85 -8.28 20.38
C ALA A 27 -3.53 -9.72 20.81
N GLU A 28 -3.27 -10.60 19.85
CA GLU A 28 -2.94 -12.02 20.09
C GLU A 28 -1.44 -12.22 20.44
N LYS A 29 -0.62 -11.18 20.35
CA LYS A 29 0.84 -11.22 20.59
C LYS A 29 1.55 -12.24 19.69
N GLU A 30 1.03 -12.46 18.49
CA GLU A 30 1.59 -13.40 17.52
C GLU A 30 2.21 -12.66 16.32
N THR A 31 3.18 -13.30 15.67
CA THR A 31 3.75 -12.82 14.41
C THR A 31 3.37 -13.82 13.33
N PRO A 32 2.46 -13.46 12.41
CA PRO A 32 2.05 -14.39 11.35
C PRO A 32 3.24 -14.77 10.46
N ALA A 33 3.20 -15.96 9.89
CA ALA A 33 4.20 -16.43 8.94
C ALA A 33 4.11 -15.67 7.61
N ALA A 34 2.88 -15.30 7.22
CA ALA A 34 2.60 -14.42 6.07
C ALA A 34 1.28 -13.65 6.31
N ILE A 35 1.13 -12.53 5.61
CA ILE A 35 -0.12 -11.77 5.50
C ILE A 35 -0.37 -11.60 3.99
N LEU A 36 -1.47 -12.16 3.50
CA LEU A 36 -1.77 -12.23 2.07
C LEU A 36 -3.19 -11.76 1.78
N PRO A 37 -3.43 -11.06 0.67
CA PRO A 37 -4.78 -10.86 0.16
C PRO A 37 -5.48 -12.20 -0.13
N VAL A 38 -6.80 -12.26 0.06
CA VAL A 38 -7.58 -13.49 -0.20
C VAL A 38 -7.43 -13.96 -1.64
N ASP A 39 -7.27 -13.03 -2.59
CA ASP A 39 -7.09 -13.34 -4.01
C ASP A 39 -5.76 -14.08 -4.31
N GLU A 40 -4.79 -13.99 -3.41
CA GLU A 40 -3.50 -14.66 -3.49
C GLU A 40 -3.44 -15.95 -2.64
N ALA A 41 -4.58 -16.37 -2.08
CA ALA A 41 -4.65 -17.56 -1.23
C ALA A 41 -4.48 -18.83 -2.08
N ASP A 42 -3.31 -19.47 -1.98
CA ASP A 42 -3.12 -20.82 -2.53
C ASP A 42 -3.98 -21.85 -1.76
N GLN A 43 -4.67 -22.73 -2.50
CA GLN A 43 -5.55 -23.78 -1.92
C GLN A 43 -4.80 -24.82 -1.08
N THR A 44 -3.46 -24.81 -1.08
CA THR A 44 -2.59 -25.76 -0.39
C THR A 44 -1.89 -25.16 0.82
N CYS A 45 -2.64 -24.55 1.73
CA CYS A 45 -2.03 -24.02 2.95
C CYS A 45 -1.74 -25.16 3.95
N LEU A 46 -0.46 -25.54 4.12
CA LEU A 46 0.03 -26.49 5.13
C LEU A 46 0.02 -25.92 6.56
N PHE A 47 -0.23 -24.61 6.69
CA PHE A 47 -0.25 -23.86 7.95
C PHE A 47 -1.68 -23.49 8.33
N GLY A 48 -1.92 -23.21 9.60
CA GLY A 48 -3.21 -22.69 10.04
C GLY A 48 -3.52 -21.36 9.33
N ALA A 49 -4.70 -21.28 8.70
CA ALA A 49 -5.18 -20.06 8.06
C ALA A 49 -6.12 -19.30 9.01
N LYS A 50 -5.91 -17.99 9.14
CA LYS A 50 -6.79 -17.10 9.90
C LYS A 50 -7.26 -15.98 8.97
N TYR A 51 -8.56 -15.93 8.72
CA TYR A 51 -9.17 -14.86 7.92
C TYR A 51 -9.47 -13.68 8.83
N ILE A 52 -8.91 -12.53 8.51
CA ILE A 52 -9.07 -11.30 9.28
C ILE A 52 -10.07 -10.40 8.55
N GLU A 53 -11.24 -10.26 9.12
CA GLU A 53 -12.24 -9.32 8.62
C GLU A 53 -11.80 -7.88 8.85
N THR A 54 -12.08 -7.01 7.88
CA THR A 54 -11.78 -5.58 7.97
C THR A 54 -12.69 -4.92 9.00
N ASP A 55 -12.10 -4.53 10.13
CA ASP A 55 -12.75 -3.74 11.17
C ASP A 55 -12.24 -2.29 11.12
N LEU A 56 -13.09 -1.38 10.63
CA LEU A 56 -12.74 0.03 10.49
C LEU A 56 -12.36 0.70 11.81
N ARG A 57 -12.94 0.27 12.95
CA ARG A 57 -12.61 0.84 14.26
C ARG A 57 -11.22 0.39 14.71
N ARG A 58 -10.87 -0.88 14.48
CA ARG A 58 -9.54 -1.43 14.78
C ARG A 58 -8.50 -0.80 13.86
N ALA A 59 -8.78 -0.72 12.56
CA ALA A 59 -7.91 -0.08 11.58
C ALA A 59 -7.63 1.38 11.92
N GLU A 60 -8.65 2.16 12.30
CA GLU A 60 -8.51 3.55 12.68
C GLU A 60 -7.67 3.72 13.96
N ARG A 61 -7.84 2.85 14.95
CA ARG A 61 -6.99 2.86 16.16
C ARG A 61 -5.52 2.68 15.82
N VAL A 62 -5.20 1.76 14.90
CA VAL A 62 -3.83 1.55 14.43
C VAL A 62 -3.36 2.80 13.67
N ARG A 63 -4.13 3.28 12.68
CA ARG A 63 -3.81 4.45 11.86
C ARG A 63 -3.44 5.67 12.71
N VAL A 64 -4.29 6.03 13.67
CA VAL A 64 -4.06 7.18 14.58
C VAL A 64 -2.87 6.96 15.50
N SER A 65 -2.52 5.73 15.83
CA SER A 65 -1.38 5.41 16.70
C SER A 65 -0.03 5.59 16.03
N ILE A 66 0.06 5.40 14.70
CA ILE A 66 1.30 5.50 13.93
C ILE A 66 1.93 6.90 14.07
N PRO A 67 1.27 8.00 13.67
CA PRO A 67 1.88 9.33 13.76
C PRO A 67 2.13 9.76 15.19
N LYS A 68 1.30 9.34 16.14
CA LYS A 68 1.48 9.65 17.57
C LYS A 68 2.74 9.02 18.14
N LYS A 69 3.02 7.76 17.80
CA LYS A 69 4.14 6.98 18.35
C LYS A 69 5.39 7.03 17.48
N MET A 70 5.25 6.98 16.17
CA MET A 70 6.36 6.82 15.22
C MET A 70 6.66 8.10 14.43
N GLY A 71 5.74 9.08 14.41
CA GLY A 71 5.84 10.31 13.61
C GLY A 71 5.11 10.24 12.28
N MET A 72 4.86 11.41 11.67
CA MET A 72 4.16 11.53 10.38
C MET A 72 4.95 10.87 9.25
N GLU A 73 6.28 10.99 9.25
CA GLU A 73 7.17 10.37 8.26
C GLU A 73 6.96 8.85 8.18
N ALA A 74 6.78 8.18 9.32
CA ALA A 74 6.52 6.74 9.35
C ALA A 74 5.12 6.39 8.80
N GLN A 75 4.14 7.27 9.01
CA GLN A 75 2.82 7.10 8.41
C GLN A 75 2.90 7.21 6.88
N ASP A 76 3.51 8.28 6.37
CA ASP A 76 3.66 8.51 4.93
C ASP A 76 4.44 7.36 4.26
N LEU A 77 5.50 6.89 4.92
CA LEU A 77 6.30 5.76 4.44
C LEU A 77 5.45 4.47 4.35
N LEU A 78 4.63 4.17 5.36
CA LEU A 78 3.77 2.99 5.38
C LEU A 78 2.65 3.07 4.33
N GLU A 79 2.00 4.22 4.18
CA GLU A 79 0.96 4.41 3.18
C GLU A 79 1.51 4.21 1.76
N ARG A 80 2.70 4.71 1.47
CA ARG A 80 3.39 4.48 0.20
C ARG A 80 3.87 3.04 0.04
N ALA A 81 4.39 2.43 1.11
CA ALA A 81 4.87 1.04 1.09
C ALA A 81 3.77 0.06 0.68
N PHE A 82 2.52 0.35 1.01
CA PHE A 82 1.38 -0.46 0.63
C PHE A 82 1.17 -0.57 -0.89
N PHE A 83 1.59 0.44 -1.66
CA PHE A 83 1.50 0.46 -3.11
C PHE A 83 2.72 -0.16 -3.82
N THR A 84 3.70 -0.64 -3.06
CA THR A 84 4.90 -1.25 -3.65
C THR A 84 4.66 -2.69 -4.10
N CYS A 85 5.44 -3.15 -5.08
CA CYS A 85 5.54 -4.55 -5.49
C CYS A 85 6.57 -5.34 -4.66
N MET A 86 6.93 -4.86 -3.48
CA MET A 86 7.89 -5.52 -2.61
C MET A 86 7.38 -6.91 -2.19
N PRO A 87 8.17 -7.98 -2.33
CA PRO A 87 7.80 -9.30 -1.85
C PRO A 87 7.47 -9.30 -0.35
N GLU A 88 6.42 -10.01 0.04
CA GLU A 88 5.95 -10.09 1.44
C GLU A 88 5.72 -8.69 2.07
N LYS A 89 5.25 -7.72 1.29
CA LYS A 89 5.17 -6.30 1.72
C LYS A 89 4.45 -6.11 3.04
N GLU A 90 3.34 -6.79 3.25
CA GLU A 90 2.53 -6.71 4.48
C GLU A 90 3.32 -7.17 5.71
N LEU A 91 4.05 -8.27 5.56
CA LEU A 91 4.90 -8.78 6.65
C LEU A 91 6.06 -7.81 6.94
N ARG A 92 6.68 -7.24 5.89
CA ARG A 92 7.75 -6.24 6.06
C ARG A 92 7.22 -4.95 6.69
N MET A 93 6.02 -4.52 6.32
CA MET A 93 5.35 -3.39 6.95
C MET A 93 5.04 -3.67 8.43
N LEU A 94 4.57 -4.86 8.78
CA LEU A 94 4.36 -5.28 10.16
C LEU A 94 5.67 -5.29 10.96
N GLU A 95 6.76 -5.82 10.40
CA GLU A 95 8.10 -5.80 11.02
C GLU A 95 8.57 -4.36 11.31
N PHE A 96 8.41 -3.46 10.33
CA PHE A 96 8.71 -2.03 10.50
C PHE A 96 7.85 -1.39 11.59
N MET A 97 6.55 -1.67 11.63
CA MET A 97 5.66 -1.14 12.66
C MET A 97 6.03 -1.65 14.05
N ARG A 98 6.38 -2.93 14.19
CA ARG A 98 6.86 -3.50 15.46
C ARG A 98 8.14 -2.80 15.95
N LEU A 99 9.09 -2.56 15.04
CA LEU A 99 10.29 -1.80 15.35
C LEU A 99 9.94 -0.36 15.75
N GLY A 100 9.09 0.30 14.95
CA GLY A 100 8.71 1.68 15.18
C GLY A 100 7.97 1.90 16.49
N TYR A 101 7.08 1.02 16.87
CA TYR A 101 6.42 1.09 18.20
C TYR A 101 7.40 0.89 19.37
N LYS A 102 8.49 0.17 19.15
CA LYS A 102 9.55 -0.03 20.16
C LYS A 102 10.52 1.15 20.24
N VAL A 103 10.89 1.70 19.08
CA VAL A 103 11.90 2.77 18.95
C VAL A 103 11.30 4.16 19.14
N GLY A 104 10.05 4.36 18.68
CA GLY A 104 9.37 5.64 18.67
C GLY A 104 9.72 6.52 17.46
N ARG A 105 9.59 7.84 17.64
CA ARG A 105 9.88 8.84 16.61
C ARG A 105 11.34 8.76 16.20
N GLY A 106 11.60 8.88 14.90
CA GLY A 106 12.95 8.74 14.34
C GLY A 106 13.28 7.32 13.87
N VAL A 107 12.32 6.39 13.87
CA VAL A 107 12.52 5.03 13.32
C VAL A 107 12.94 5.08 11.85
N CYS A 108 12.42 6.01 11.05
CA CYS A 108 12.75 6.17 9.62
C CYS A 108 14.23 6.51 9.40
N GLY A 109 14.88 7.19 10.34
CA GLY A 109 16.32 7.49 10.27
C GLY A 109 17.25 6.30 10.55
N ARG A 110 16.71 5.15 10.98
CA ARG A 110 17.50 3.96 11.29
C ARG A 110 17.73 3.07 10.06
N LEU A 111 18.34 3.61 9.03
CA LEU A 111 18.57 2.91 7.75
C LEU A 111 19.46 1.65 7.86
N THR A 112 20.17 1.46 8.96
CA THR A 112 20.94 0.23 9.23
C THR A 112 20.06 -0.95 9.65
N GLU A 113 18.81 -0.68 10.07
CA GLU A 113 17.84 -1.72 10.44
C GLU A 113 17.23 -2.30 9.15
N PRO A 114 17.30 -3.64 8.95
CA PRO A 114 16.78 -4.26 7.71
C PRO A 114 15.31 -3.98 7.45
N ALA A 115 14.49 -3.84 8.49
CA ALA A 115 13.07 -3.52 8.37
C ALA A 115 12.82 -2.10 7.82
N VAL A 116 13.71 -1.14 8.14
CA VAL A 116 13.64 0.23 7.65
C VAL A 116 14.20 0.32 6.23
N ASP A 117 15.41 -0.24 6.00
CA ASP A 117 16.09 -0.19 4.71
C ASP A 117 15.23 -0.78 3.57
N LYS A 118 14.63 -1.96 3.80
CA LYS A 118 13.80 -2.63 2.78
C LYS A 118 12.59 -1.79 2.37
N ILE A 119 11.85 -1.24 3.33
CA ILE A 119 10.67 -0.41 3.04
C ILE A 119 11.09 0.89 2.36
N THR A 120 12.14 1.55 2.85
CA THR A 120 12.63 2.80 2.26
C THR A 120 13.04 2.61 0.80
N LYS A 121 13.78 1.54 0.49
CA LYS A 121 14.17 1.21 -0.90
C LYS A 121 12.98 0.89 -1.78
N ALA A 122 11.99 0.15 -1.26
CA ALA A 122 10.78 -0.17 -2.01
C ALA A 122 9.97 1.10 -2.34
N VAL A 123 9.81 2.01 -1.38
CA VAL A 123 9.12 3.29 -1.59
C VAL A 123 9.90 4.18 -2.58
N GLN A 124 11.23 4.25 -2.47
CA GLN A 124 12.04 4.97 -3.46
C GLN A 124 11.87 4.41 -4.88
N PHE A 125 11.72 3.08 -5.02
CA PHE A 125 11.47 2.44 -6.31
C PHE A 125 10.08 2.83 -6.85
N LEU A 126 9.03 2.79 -6.02
CA LEU A 126 7.68 3.27 -6.35
C LEU A 126 7.71 4.74 -6.82
N GLU A 127 8.38 5.62 -6.08
CA GLU A 127 8.44 7.05 -6.38
C GLU A 127 9.16 7.34 -7.71
N ARG A 128 10.26 6.63 -7.98
CA ARG A 128 10.96 6.72 -9.27
C ARG A 128 10.08 6.27 -10.43
N GLU A 129 9.37 5.16 -10.27
CA GLU A 129 8.45 4.65 -11.29
C GLU A 129 7.29 5.63 -11.52
N ALA A 130 6.67 6.13 -10.45
CA ALA A 130 5.62 7.16 -10.54
C ALA A 130 6.12 8.42 -11.25
N HIS A 131 7.33 8.89 -10.93
CA HIS A 131 7.94 10.06 -11.58
C HIS A 131 8.13 9.87 -13.10
N LEU A 132 8.49 8.68 -13.56
CA LEU A 132 8.57 8.38 -14.99
C LEU A 132 7.20 8.54 -15.68
N TYR A 133 6.13 8.06 -15.06
CA TYR A 133 4.78 8.23 -15.62
C TYR A 133 4.34 9.70 -15.64
N LEU A 134 4.71 10.51 -14.66
CA LEU A 134 4.42 11.94 -14.67
C LEU A 134 5.06 12.67 -15.88
N GLY A 135 6.23 12.20 -16.34
CA GLY A 135 6.94 12.81 -17.46
C GLY A 135 6.60 12.21 -18.83
N PHE A 136 6.26 10.92 -18.89
CA PHE A 136 6.22 10.17 -20.14
C PHE A 136 4.85 9.58 -20.48
N LEU A 137 3.83 9.73 -19.64
CA LEU A 137 2.49 9.25 -19.94
C LEU A 137 1.93 9.97 -21.18
N ARG A 138 1.43 9.22 -22.13
CA ARG A 138 0.80 9.73 -23.35
C ARG A 138 -0.65 9.33 -23.39
N PHE A 139 -1.50 10.31 -23.73
CA PHE A 139 -2.92 10.10 -23.95
C PHE A 139 -3.19 10.01 -25.44
N ALA A 140 -4.11 9.12 -25.80
CA ALA A 140 -4.77 9.06 -27.12
C ALA A 140 -6.17 9.68 -26.98
N GLU A 141 -6.59 10.40 -28.01
CA GLU A 141 -7.93 11.00 -28.07
C GLU A 141 -8.92 9.99 -28.66
N TYR A 142 -10.03 9.77 -27.96
CA TYR A 142 -11.15 8.96 -28.41
C TYR A 142 -12.44 9.76 -28.26
N GLY A 143 -12.83 10.49 -29.33
CA GLY A 143 -13.87 11.49 -29.24
C GLY A 143 -13.45 12.62 -28.30
N ASP A 144 -14.28 12.89 -27.29
CA ASP A 144 -14.04 13.93 -26.30
C ASP A 144 -13.30 13.44 -25.05
N VAL A 145 -12.78 12.19 -25.05
CA VAL A 145 -12.15 11.55 -23.90
C VAL A 145 -10.67 11.24 -24.18
N LEU A 146 -9.82 11.60 -23.26
CA LEU A 146 -8.40 11.27 -23.27
C LEU A 146 -8.16 9.92 -22.58
N ILE A 147 -7.52 8.96 -23.25
CA ILE A 147 -7.27 7.63 -22.70
C ILE A 147 -5.77 7.33 -22.69
N ALA A 148 -5.27 6.88 -21.56
CA ALA A 148 -3.92 6.37 -21.41
C ALA A 148 -3.92 4.97 -20.80
N GLN A 149 -2.92 4.14 -21.18
CA GLN A 149 -2.68 2.83 -20.59
C GLN A 149 -1.28 2.78 -20.01
N ILE A 150 -1.16 2.15 -18.84
CA ILE A 150 0.10 1.93 -18.15
C ILE A 150 0.24 0.47 -17.71
N GLU A 151 1.50 0.02 -17.59
CA GLU A 151 1.85 -1.32 -17.10
C GLU A 151 2.98 -1.21 -16.06
N PRO A 152 2.72 -0.58 -14.90
CA PRO A 152 3.73 -0.40 -13.88
C PRO A 152 3.94 -1.69 -13.07
N LYS A 153 5.12 -1.79 -12.42
CA LYS A 153 5.38 -2.85 -11.43
C LYS A 153 4.71 -2.56 -10.09
N ASN A 154 4.81 -1.30 -9.66
CA ASN A 154 4.15 -0.82 -8.44
C ASN A 154 2.77 -0.26 -8.74
N SER A 155 1.87 -0.23 -7.76
CA SER A 155 0.56 0.41 -7.90
C SER A 155 0.71 1.94 -7.90
N VAL A 156 1.21 2.51 -9.01
CA VAL A 156 1.54 3.95 -9.11
C VAL A 156 0.31 4.83 -9.31
N LEU A 157 -0.81 4.28 -9.75
CA LEU A 157 -2.00 5.06 -10.12
C LEU A 157 -2.49 5.99 -9.01
N PRO A 158 -2.59 5.58 -7.72
CA PRO A 158 -2.95 6.48 -6.64
C PRO A 158 -1.94 7.61 -6.40
N ILE A 159 -0.66 7.39 -6.75
CA ILE A 159 0.41 8.37 -6.55
C ILE A 159 0.39 9.45 -7.63
N ILE A 160 0.12 9.07 -8.89
CA ILE A 160 0.11 9.99 -10.03
C ILE A 160 -1.25 10.67 -10.24
N ALA A 161 -2.33 10.10 -9.70
CA ALA A 161 -3.69 10.59 -9.89
C ALA A 161 -3.87 12.09 -9.58
N PRO A 162 -3.38 12.64 -8.45
CA PRO A 162 -3.56 14.06 -8.15
C PRO A 162 -2.95 14.98 -9.19
N HIS A 163 -1.81 14.60 -9.78
CA HIS A 163 -1.17 15.38 -10.83
C HIS A 163 -2.03 15.47 -12.09
N PHE A 164 -2.54 14.34 -12.58
CA PHE A 164 -3.33 14.30 -13.81
C PHE A 164 -4.72 14.90 -13.63
N ILE A 165 -5.37 14.74 -12.49
CA ILE A 165 -6.63 15.40 -12.14
C ILE A 165 -6.45 16.93 -12.19
N ASN A 166 -5.37 17.45 -11.63
CA ASN A 166 -5.09 18.90 -11.67
C ASN A 166 -4.73 19.38 -13.07
N ARG A 167 -3.94 18.61 -13.83
CA ARG A 167 -3.47 18.98 -15.16
C ARG A 167 -4.60 19.01 -16.19
N PHE A 168 -5.54 18.08 -16.10
CA PHE A 168 -6.66 17.90 -17.02
C PHE A 168 -8.01 18.23 -16.34
N SER A 169 -8.03 19.28 -15.52
CA SER A 169 -9.21 19.64 -14.71
C SER A 169 -10.46 20.02 -15.51
N GLY A 170 -10.35 20.25 -16.81
CA GLY A 170 -11.47 20.54 -17.71
C GLY A 170 -11.75 19.44 -18.74
N GLU A 171 -11.02 18.36 -18.68
CA GLU A 171 -11.06 17.27 -19.67
C GLU A 171 -11.57 15.98 -19.05
N ASP A 172 -12.31 15.21 -19.84
CA ASP A 172 -12.67 13.85 -19.48
C ASP A 172 -11.49 12.95 -19.81
N PHE A 173 -10.98 12.22 -18.82
CA PHE A 173 -9.87 11.32 -19.07
C PHE A 173 -9.95 10.02 -18.27
N MET A 174 -9.27 8.98 -18.82
CA MET A 174 -9.07 7.70 -18.18
C MET A 174 -7.59 7.30 -18.23
N ILE A 175 -7.07 6.84 -17.10
CA ILE A 175 -5.79 6.12 -17.04
C ILE A 175 -6.06 4.70 -16.59
N PHE A 176 -5.74 3.71 -17.41
CA PHE A 176 -5.95 2.30 -17.11
C PHE A 176 -4.62 1.61 -16.80
N ASP A 177 -4.49 1.12 -15.57
CA ASP A 177 -3.40 0.28 -15.11
C ASP A 177 -3.72 -1.19 -15.41
N ARG A 178 -3.08 -1.73 -16.45
CA ARG A 178 -3.31 -3.12 -16.90
C ARG A 178 -2.76 -4.15 -15.92
N THR A 179 -1.67 -3.82 -15.24
CA THR A 179 -1.02 -4.73 -14.28
C THR A 179 -1.92 -5.00 -13.07
N HIS A 180 -2.47 -3.93 -12.50
CA HIS A 180 -3.29 -4.02 -11.28
C HIS A 180 -4.79 -4.02 -11.54
N LYS A 181 -5.21 -3.92 -12.83
CA LYS A 181 -6.63 -3.86 -13.26
C LYS A 181 -7.39 -2.71 -12.61
N LEU A 182 -6.74 -1.56 -12.47
CA LEU A 182 -7.29 -0.34 -11.89
C LEU A 182 -7.48 0.72 -12.96
N ALA A 183 -8.51 1.54 -12.80
CA ALA A 183 -8.73 2.70 -13.67
C ALA A 183 -8.94 3.96 -12.84
N LEU A 184 -8.26 5.05 -13.23
CA LEU A 184 -8.59 6.41 -12.81
C LEU A 184 -9.50 7.02 -13.87
N LEU A 185 -10.69 7.46 -13.45
CA LEU A 185 -11.65 8.17 -14.29
C LEU A 185 -11.82 9.58 -13.73
N SER A 186 -11.71 10.57 -14.60
CA SER A 186 -12.05 11.96 -14.28
C SER A 186 -13.06 12.45 -15.30
N VAL A 187 -14.18 12.97 -14.83
CA VAL A 187 -15.26 13.50 -15.67
C VAL A 187 -15.47 14.96 -15.31
N SER A 188 -15.36 15.83 -16.32
CA SER A 188 -15.64 17.25 -16.15
C SER A 188 -17.16 17.46 -16.13
N TYR A 189 -17.69 18.06 -15.07
CA TYR A 189 -19.13 18.39 -14.95
C TYR A 189 -19.54 19.63 -15.77
N THR A 190 -18.80 19.97 -16.84
CA THR A 190 -19.01 21.22 -17.58
C THR A 190 -20.01 21.10 -18.74
N HIS A 191 -20.75 19.99 -18.84
CA HIS A 191 -21.80 19.84 -19.86
C HIS A 191 -23.20 19.85 -19.22
N LEU A 192 -23.64 21.04 -18.78
CA LEU A 192 -25.05 21.39 -18.63
C LEU A 192 -25.34 22.65 -19.42
#